data_80ceeb1597d393157423937b67d665bb
#
_entry.id   80ceeb1597d393157423937b67d665bb
#
_cell.length_a   1.000
_cell.length_b   1.000
_cell.length_c   1.000
_cell.angle_alpha   90.00
_cell.angle_beta   90.00
_cell.angle_gamma   90.00
#
_symmetry.space_group_name_H-M   'P 1'
#
loop_
_entity.id
_entity.type
_entity.pdbx_description
1 polymer ?
#
loop_
_entity_poly.entity_id
_entity_poly.type
_entity_poly.pdbx_seq_one_letter_code
_entity_poly.pdbx_strand_id
1 'polypeptide(L)'
;VAVYTQLGAEALAEIVSAFDVGALVSAKGIAEGVSNSNWLIETQGHDGTGARFILTMYESRTDVSELPFFLGLLDHLAAKGCPVPRTIHDRENSAYRLYNGKALALIEFLPGVSVSAPTPEQARAVGEALAHVHLASADFPGTRANGLGLQAWIEFAAACGNEGLDGIEPGLTALIETELASLAASWPADLPRSVIHADLFPDNVLMLGARVSGLIDFYFACTDITAYDVAVTHAAWCFDADGRHFDRAVSAALLSGYESVRPLSEAERGCLPMLARGAAMRFLLTRAYDWMNTPSDALVSRKDPMAFARRLQYYSDPANGGIFARSDSSQA
;
A
#
# COMPACT_ATOMS: atom_id res chain seq x y z
N VAL A 1 -4.83 -9.62 16.96
CA VAL A 1 -5.50 -8.44 17.55
C VAL A 1 -4.50 -7.31 17.53
N ALA A 2 -4.73 -6.32 16.66
CA ALA A 2 -3.77 -5.24 16.42
C ALA A 2 -4.05 -3.97 17.24
N VAL A 3 -4.43 -4.10 18.50
CA VAL A 3 -4.39 -3.00 19.46
C VAL A 3 -3.31 -3.33 20.48
N TYR A 4 -2.10 -2.82 20.24
CA TYR A 4 -0.95 -3.01 21.15
C TYR A 4 -1.06 -2.12 22.39
N THR A 5 -1.63 -0.91 22.24
CA THR A 5 -1.88 0.02 23.32
C THR A 5 -3.37 0.05 23.63
N GLN A 6 -3.74 -0.17 24.88
CA GLN A 6 -5.11 0.01 25.34
C GLN A 6 -5.29 1.40 25.92
N LEU A 7 -6.27 2.14 25.37
CA LEU A 7 -6.67 3.45 25.88
C LEU A 7 -8.02 3.32 26.60
N GLY A 8 -8.09 3.82 27.82
CA GLY A 8 -9.35 3.93 28.56
C GLY A 8 -10.26 5.05 28.00
N ALA A 9 -11.52 5.03 28.34
CA ALA A 9 -12.50 6.02 27.86
C ALA A 9 -12.12 7.47 28.20
N GLU A 10 -11.56 7.70 29.39
CA GLU A 10 -11.11 9.04 29.82
C GLU A 10 -9.95 9.55 28.96
N ALA A 11 -8.94 8.69 28.71
CA ALA A 11 -7.81 9.02 27.84
C ALA A 11 -8.27 9.31 26.39
N LEU A 12 -9.19 8.52 25.85
CA LEU A 12 -9.75 8.76 24.53
C LEU A 12 -10.53 10.07 24.46
N ALA A 13 -11.31 10.40 25.49
CA ALA A 13 -12.04 11.68 25.56
C ALA A 13 -11.08 12.87 25.65
N GLU A 14 -10.00 12.76 26.45
CA GLU A 14 -8.94 13.77 26.54
C GLU A 14 -8.28 13.98 25.16
N ILE A 15 -7.85 12.90 24.51
CA ILE A 15 -7.22 12.96 23.18
C ILE A 15 -8.13 13.63 22.16
N VAL A 16 -9.41 13.21 22.06
CA VAL A 16 -10.38 13.73 21.10
C VAL A 16 -10.69 15.21 21.38
N SER A 17 -10.70 15.66 22.64
CA SER A 17 -10.96 17.04 23.01
C SER A 17 -9.93 18.04 22.46
N ALA A 18 -8.74 17.55 22.10
CA ALA A 18 -7.72 18.40 21.47
C ALA A 18 -8.05 18.78 20.03
N PHE A 19 -9.00 18.10 19.39
CA PHE A 19 -9.46 18.36 18.03
C PHE A 19 -10.81 19.07 18.03
N ASP A 20 -11.11 19.78 16.95
CA ASP A 20 -12.40 20.45 16.79
C ASP A 20 -13.41 19.56 16.06
N VAL A 21 -13.71 18.42 16.65
CA VAL A 21 -14.56 17.36 16.04
C VAL A 21 -15.80 17.02 16.87
N GLY A 22 -16.10 17.80 17.91
CA GLY A 22 -17.21 17.55 18.83
C GLY A 22 -16.81 16.65 20.02
N ALA A 23 -17.81 16.28 20.81
CA ALA A 23 -17.62 15.42 21.98
C ALA A 23 -17.53 13.95 21.59
N LEU A 24 -16.67 13.18 22.24
CA LEU A 24 -16.58 11.72 22.05
C LEU A 24 -17.89 11.06 22.51
N VAL A 25 -18.50 10.27 21.61
CA VAL A 25 -19.70 9.46 21.88
C VAL A 25 -19.32 8.00 22.08
N SER A 26 -18.52 7.47 21.18
CA SER A 26 -18.04 6.07 21.26
C SER A 26 -16.66 5.92 20.68
N ALA A 27 -15.95 4.89 21.14
CA ALA A 27 -14.67 4.48 20.59
C ALA A 27 -14.59 2.96 20.55
N LYS A 28 -14.21 2.40 19.40
CA LYS A 28 -14.08 0.95 19.21
C LYS A 28 -12.72 0.62 18.60
N GLY A 29 -11.92 -0.20 19.28
CA GLY A 29 -10.67 -0.71 18.75
C GLY A 29 -10.89 -1.51 17.46
N ILE A 30 -10.06 -1.25 16.45
CA ILE A 30 -10.06 -1.95 15.17
C ILE A 30 -8.98 -3.02 15.24
N ALA A 31 -9.39 -4.29 15.05
CA ALA A 31 -8.49 -5.44 15.13
C ALA A 31 -7.66 -5.68 13.85
N GLU A 32 -7.82 -4.86 12.86
CA GLU A 32 -7.13 -4.94 11.57
C GLU A 32 -5.88 -4.05 11.57
N GLY A 33 -4.83 -4.52 10.87
CA GLY A 33 -3.52 -3.86 10.81
C GLY A 33 -2.51 -4.49 11.78
N VAL A 34 -1.24 -4.52 11.37
CA VAL A 34 -0.15 -5.20 12.11
C VAL A 34 0.88 -4.24 12.68
N SER A 35 0.79 -2.95 12.37
CA SER A 35 1.83 -1.98 12.70
C SER A 35 1.41 -0.95 13.72
N ASN A 36 0.15 -0.54 13.74
CA ASN A 36 -0.36 0.54 14.57
C ASN A 36 -1.63 0.13 15.32
N SER A 37 -1.95 0.84 16.40
CA SER A 37 -3.21 0.67 17.12
C SER A 37 -4.24 1.67 16.57
N ASN A 38 -5.40 1.16 16.12
CA ASN A 38 -6.44 1.96 15.50
C ASN A 38 -7.76 1.88 16.27
N TRP A 39 -8.47 2.99 16.35
CA TRP A 39 -9.83 3.07 16.91
C TRP A 39 -10.75 3.81 15.95
N LEU A 40 -11.94 3.25 15.75
CA LEU A 40 -13.07 4.00 15.21
C LEU A 40 -13.59 4.92 16.31
N ILE A 41 -13.58 6.22 16.05
CA ILE A 41 -14.05 7.28 16.93
C ILE A 41 -15.36 7.82 16.37
N GLU A 42 -16.40 7.88 17.19
CA GLU A 42 -17.65 8.56 16.86
C GLU A 42 -17.78 9.78 17.77
N THR A 43 -18.08 10.92 17.17
CA THR A 43 -18.25 12.20 17.88
C THR A 43 -19.60 12.82 17.55
N GLN A 44 -20.03 13.75 18.40
CA GLN A 44 -21.21 14.58 18.18
C GLN A 44 -20.85 16.06 18.35
N GLY A 45 -21.10 16.84 17.32
CA GLY A 45 -20.99 18.29 17.34
C GLY A 45 -22.03 18.95 18.24
N HIS A 46 -21.84 20.23 18.56
CA HIS A 46 -22.79 21.03 19.35
C HIS A 46 -24.14 21.17 18.68
N ASP A 47 -24.21 21.05 17.37
CA ASP A 47 -25.44 21.06 16.56
C ASP A 47 -26.15 19.69 16.49
N GLY A 48 -25.61 18.68 17.17
CA GLY A 48 -26.11 17.32 17.16
C GLY A 48 -25.64 16.47 15.97
N THR A 49 -24.82 17.03 15.05
CA THR A 49 -24.28 16.30 13.90
C THR A 49 -23.25 15.27 14.37
N GLY A 50 -23.46 14.00 13.98
CA GLY A 50 -22.50 12.92 14.24
C GLY A 50 -21.39 12.88 13.18
N ALA A 51 -20.16 12.57 13.61
CA ALA A 51 -19.03 12.37 12.72
C ALA A 51 -18.23 11.11 13.13
N ARG A 52 -17.48 10.56 12.18
CA ARG A 52 -16.61 9.38 12.39
C ARG A 52 -15.19 9.67 11.95
N PHE A 53 -14.25 9.14 12.72
CA PHE A 53 -12.83 9.30 12.48
C PHE A 53 -12.10 7.99 12.81
N ILE A 54 -10.87 7.85 12.29
CA ILE A 54 -9.93 6.83 12.72
C ILE A 54 -8.85 7.52 13.55
N LEU A 55 -8.73 7.13 14.81
CA LEU A 55 -7.58 7.49 15.64
C LEU A 55 -6.52 6.42 15.45
N THR A 56 -5.36 6.81 14.94
CA THR A 56 -4.20 5.94 14.78
C THR A 56 -3.14 6.32 15.79
N MET A 57 -2.72 5.37 16.63
CA MET A 57 -1.54 5.51 17.46
C MET A 57 -0.39 4.73 16.83
N TYR A 58 0.70 5.44 16.56
CA TYR A 58 1.89 4.90 15.93
C TYR A 58 2.72 4.17 16.98
N GLU A 59 2.89 2.87 16.76
CA GLU A 59 3.67 2.00 17.64
C GLU A 59 5.17 2.05 17.26
N SER A 60 6.01 1.31 17.98
CA SER A 60 7.48 1.40 17.92
C SER A 60 8.12 1.13 16.54
N ARG A 61 7.35 0.65 15.56
CA ARG A 61 7.84 0.39 14.20
C ARG A 61 7.80 1.61 13.27
N THR A 62 7.09 2.66 13.65
CA THR A 62 6.96 3.86 12.82
C THR A 62 7.91 4.93 13.34
N ASP A 63 8.80 5.41 12.48
CA ASP A 63 9.61 6.58 12.79
C ASP A 63 8.75 7.84 12.79
N VAL A 64 8.61 8.46 13.96
CA VAL A 64 7.81 9.67 14.15
C VAL A 64 8.30 10.81 13.27
N SER A 65 9.59 10.86 12.92
CA SER A 65 10.14 11.89 12.04
C SER A 65 9.62 11.81 10.59
N GLU A 66 9.08 10.67 10.17
CA GLU A 66 8.47 10.48 8.86
C GLU A 66 6.97 10.85 8.81
N LEU A 67 6.30 11.02 9.95
CA LEU A 67 4.87 11.35 9.99
C LEU A 67 4.50 12.63 9.24
N PRO A 68 5.30 13.72 9.28
CA PRO A 68 5.01 14.91 8.49
C PRO A 68 4.92 14.65 6.99
N PHE A 69 5.71 13.70 6.46
CA PHE A 69 5.62 13.28 5.06
C PHE A 69 4.29 12.59 4.77
N PHE A 70 3.92 11.58 5.54
CA PHE A 70 2.72 10.78 5.30
C PHE A 70 1.44 11.60 5.49
N LEU A 71 1.32 12.33 6.60
CA LEU A 71 0.13 13.12 6.91
C LEU A 71 0.00 14.32 5.97
N GLY A 72 1.12 14.99 5.63
CA GLY A 72 1.13 16.06 4.65
C GLY A 72 0.80 15.58 3.22
N LEU A 73 1.19 14.34 2.86
CA LEU A 73 0.80 13.72 1.58
C LEU A 73 -0.72 13.49 1.53
N LEU A 74 -1.32 12.96 2.60
CA LEU A 74 -2.77 12.76 2.68
C LEU A 74 -3.52 14.08 2.51
N ASP A 75 -3.11 15.13 3.21
CA ASP A 75 -3.71 16.46 3.09
C ASP A 75 -3.61 17.02 1.66
N HIS A 76 -2.42 16.88 1.05
CA HIS A 76 -2.17 17.32 -0.32
C HIS A 76 -3.05 16.60 -1.35
N LEU A 77 -3.12 15.28 -1.25
CA LEU A 77 -3.92 14.45 -2.15
C LEU A 77 -5.42 14.70 -1.97
N ALA A 78 -5.88 14.80 -0.72
CA ALA A 78 -7.29 15.08 -0.41
C ALA A 78 -7.70 16.48 -0.90
N ALA A 79 -6.84 17.49 -0.75
CA ALA A 79 -7.08 18.86 -1.27
C ALA A 79 -7.22 18.89 -2.80
N LYS A 80 -6.62 17.92 -3.50
CA LYS A 80 -6.74 17.72 -4.96
C LYS A 80 -7.87 16.79 -5.37
N GLY A 81 -8.71 16.36 -4.43
CA GLY A 81 -9.89 15.54 -4.70
C GLY A 81 -9.60 14.05 -4.91
N CYS A 82 -8.40 13.57 -4.56
CA CYS A 82 -8.13 12.14 -4.54
C CYS A 82 -8.96 11.45 -3.45
N PRO A 83 -9.38 10.20 -3.64
CA PRO A 83 -10.15 9.45 -2.65
C PRO A 83 -9.22 8.92 -1.54
N VAL A 84 -8.67 9.82 -0.75
CA VAL A 84 -7.80 9.51 0.39
C VAL A 84 -8.36 10.18 1.65
N PRO A 85 -8.14 9.64 2.85
CA PRO A 85 -8.61 10.26 4.08
C PRO A 85 -7.81 11.53 4.36
N ARG A 86 -8.50 12.59 4.79
CA ARG A 86 -7.84 13.81 5.26
C ARG A 86 -7.28 13.60 6.67
N THR A 87 -6.15 14.22 6.96
CA THR A 87 -5.68 14.38 8.33
C THR A 87 -6.53 15.44 9.04
N ILE A 88 -6.99 15.13 10.24
CA ILE A 88 -7.71 16.09 11.08
C ILE A 88 -6.69 16.79 11.96
N HIS A 89 -6.45 18.04 11.71
CA HIS A 89 -5.53 18.86 12.50
C HIS A 89 -6.15 19.20 13.85
N ASP A 90 -5.33 19.25 14.89
CA ASP A 90 -5.76 19.65 16.21
C ASP A 90 -5.99 21.18 16.31
N ARG A 91 -6.45 21.67 17.47
CA ARG A 91 -6.72 23.10 17.71
C ARG A 91 -5.48 24.00 17.60
N GLU A 92 -4.28 23.43 17.63
CA GLU A 92 -2.99 24.11 17.43
C GLU A 92 -2.49 24.00 15.99
N ASN A 93 -3.33 23.45 15.09
CA ASN A 93 -3.02 23.16 13.68
C ASN A 93 -1.90 22.13 13.49
N SER A 94 -1.73 21.20 14.44
CA SER A 94 -0.80 20.08 14.31
C SER A 94 -1.48 18.87 13.69
N ALA A 95 -0.80 18.19 12.75
CA ALA A 95 -1.29 16.99 12.08
C ALA A 95 -1.23 15.75 12.98
N TYR A 96 -0.40 15.75 14.02
CA TYR A 96 -0.30 14.69 15.00
C TYR A 96 0.05 15.23 16.37
N ARG A 97 -0.19 14.46 17.41
CA ARG A 97 0.13 14.76 18.80
C ARG A 97 0.98 13.65 19.43
N LEU A 98 1.65 13.98 20.52
CA LEU A 98 2.32 12.99 21.35
C LEU A 98 1.45 12.71 22.59
N TYR A 99 1.20 11.43 22.85
CA TYR A 99 0.53 10.96 24.04
C TYR A 99 1.35 9.84 24.67
N ASN A 100 1.82 10.05 25.90
CA ASN A 100 2.71 9.11 26.61
C ASN A 100 3.92 8.66 25.78
N GLY A 101 4.52 9.59 25.02
CA GLY A 101 5.71 9.32 24.19
C GLY A 101 5.43 8.66 22.84
N LYS A 102 4.17 8.34 22.52
CA LYS A 102 3.75 7.81 21.22
C LYS A 102 3.05 8.89 20.41
N ALA A 103 3.30 8.90 19.11
CA ALA A 103 2.57 9.78 18.21
C ALA A 103 1.18 9.23 17.93
N LEU A 104 0.21 10.12 17.78
CA LEU A 104 -1.15 9.77 17.33
C LEU A 104 -1.67 10.82 16.35
N ALA A 105 -2.46 10.36 15.39
CA ALA A 105 -3.17 11.23 14.45
C ALA A 105 -4.65 10.85 14.38
N LEU A 106 -5.49 11.85 14.15
CA LEU A 106 -6.90 11.66 13.86
C LEU A 106 -7.10 11.82 12.35
N ILE A 107 -7.72 10.82 11.72
CA ILE A 107 -7.85 10.73 10.26
C ILE A 107 -9.34 10.58 9.92
N GLU A 108 -9.77 11.16 8.82
CA GLU A 108 -11.14 11.04 8.31
C GLU A 108 -11.53 9.57 8.13
N PHE A 109 -12.72 9.21 8.57
CA PHE A 109 -13.30 7.90 8.26
C PHE A 109 -13.88 7.88 6.85
N LEU A 110 -13.40 6.97 6.01
CA LEU A 110 -13.95 6.75 4.68
C LEU A 110 -14.87 5.52 4.68
N PRO A 111 -16.09 5.63 4.13
CA PRO A 111 -17.01 4.50 4.03
C PRO A 111 -16.58 3.56 2.90
N GLY A 112 -16.75 2.27 3.11
CA GLY A 112 -16.46 1.25 2.09
C GLY A 112 -15.97 -0.05 2.72
N VAL A 113 -15.75 -1.04 1.86
CA VAL A 113 -15.20 -2.34 2.24
C VAL A 113 -14.11 -2.74 1.28
N SER A 114 -13.09 -3.43 1.78
CA SER A 114 -12.06 -4.04 0.92
C SER A 114 -12.63 -5.26 0.19
N VAL A 115 -12.06 -5.59 -0.96
CA VAL A 115 -12.48 -6.73 -1.77
C VAL A 115 -11.45 -7.85 -1.71
N SER A 116 -11.91 -9.08 -1.60
CA SER A 116 -11.04 -10.26 -1.58
C SER A 116 -10.87 -10.90 -2.96
N ALA A 117 -11.81 -10.67 -3.87
CA ALA A 117 -11.80 -11.14 -5.25
C ALA A 117 -12.22 -9.97 -6.17
N PRO A 118 -11.28 -9.18 -6.66
CA PRO A 118 -11.55 -8.03 -7.50
C PRO A 118 -12.26 -8.38 -8.81
N THR A 119 -13.24 -7.57 -9.21
CA THR A 119 -13.82 -7.64 -10.55
C THR A 119 -13.06 -6.74 -11.52
N PRO A 120 -13.17 -6.95 -12.84
CA PRO A 120 -12.58 -6.04 -13.83
C PRO A 120 -13.04 -4.58 -13.67
N GLU A 121 -14.30 -4.34 -13.31
CA GLU A 121 -14.84 -2.99 -13.09
C GLU A 121 -14.17 -2.31 -11.89
N GLN A 122 -13.98 -3.05 -10.80
CA GLN A 122 -13.27 -2.57 -9.60
C GLN A 122 -11.80 -2.30 -9.90
N ALA A 123 -11.14 -3.19 -10.62
CA ALA A 123 -9.74 -3.02 -11.03
C ALA A 123 -9.55 -1.79 -11.92
N ARG A 124 -10.49 -1.53 -12.85
CA ARG A 124 -10.49 -0.32 -13.67
C ARG A 124 -10.55 0.93 -12.80
N ALA A 125 -11.49 0.99 -11.86
CA ALA A 125 -11.66 2.14 -10.96
C ALA A 125 -10.41 2.37 -10.08
N VAL A 126 -9.73 1.30 -9.65
CA VAL A 126 -8.47 1.40 -8.91
C VAL A 126 -7.34 1.93 -9.79
N GLY A 127 -7.24 1.48 -11.04
CA GLY A 127 -6.29 2.03 -12.00
C GLY A 127 -6.49 3.54 -12.21
N GLU A 128 -7.73 3.98 -12.39
CA GLU A 128 -8.10 5.40 -12.51
C GLU A 128 -7.70 6.19 -11.25
N ALA A 129 -8.03 5.67 -10.05
CA ALA A 129 -7.72 6.32 -8.78
C ALA A 129 -6.21 6.44 -8.54
N LEU A 130 -5.43 5.38 -8.84
CA LEU A 130 -3.97 5.39 -8.74
C LEU A 130 -3.35 6.43 -9.67
N ALA A 131 -3.84 6.53 -10.91
CA ALA A 131 -3.36 7.53 -11.87
C ALA A 131 -3.64 8.96 -11.39
N HIS A 132 -4.81 9.22 -10.78
CA HIS A 132 -5.11 10.50 -10.16
C HIS A 132 -4.16 10.82 -8.99
N VAL A 133 -3.83 9.85 -8.14
CA VAL A 133 -2.84 10.02 -7.07
C VAL A 133 -1.47 10.41 -7.64
N HIS A 134 -1.00 9.73 -8.68
CA HIS A 134 0.29 10.05 -9.31
C HIS A 134 0.31 11.46 -9.92
N LEU A 135 -0.76 11.88 -10.60
CA LEU A 135 -0.86 13.24 -11.14
C LEU A 135 -0.95 14.28 -10.01
N ALA A 136 -1.74 14.00 -8.98
CA ALA A 136 -1.92 14.90 -7.85
C ALA A 136 -0.64 15.07 -7.03
N SER A 137 0.19 14.04 -6.91
CA SER A 137 1.45 14.08 -6.15
C SER A 137 2.61 14.78 -6.87
N ALA A 138 2.45 15.15 -8.15
CA ALA A 138 3.54 15.69 -8.97
C ALA A 138 4.16 16.99 -8.43
N ASP A 139 3.39 17.79 -7.71
CA ASP A 139 3.84 19.04 -7.09
C ASP A 139 3.86 18.96 -5.54
N PHE A 140 3.78 17.76 -4.98
CA PHE A 140 3.97 17.58 -3.54
C PHE A 140 5.43 17.86 -3.17
N PRO A 141 5.69 18.78 -2.23
CA PRO A 141 7.07 19.22 -1.95
C PRO A 141 7.88 18.21 -1.13
N GLY A 142 7.22 17.24 -0.50
CA GLY A 142 7.88 16.22 0.30
C GLY A 142 8.52 15.14 -0.55
N THR A 143 9.68 14.66 -0.11
CA THR A 143 10.39 13.53 -0.72
C THR A 143 10.75 12.51 0.35
N ARG A 144 10.65 11.22 0.02
CA ARG A 144 11.06 10.10 0.87
C ARG A 144 11.61 8.99 -0.01
N ALA A 145 12.84 8.57 0.24
CA ALA A 145 13.44 7.48 -0.53
C ALA A 145 12.68 6.16 -0.32
N ASN A 146 12.66 5.31 -1.35
CA ASN A 146 12.12 3.95 -1.22
C ASN A 146 13.07 3.08 -0.40
N GLY A 147 12.74 2.84 0.87
CA GLY A 147 13.48 1.95 1.75
C GLY A 147 13.34 0.45 1.42
N LEU A 148 12.45 0.10 0.46
CA LEU A 148 12.20 -1.29 0.03
C LEU A 148 12.53 -1.49 -1.46
N GLY A 149 13.52 -0.75 -1.97
CA GLY A 149 14.04 -0.89 -3.34
C GLY A 149 15.08 -2.00 -3.48
N LEU A 150 15.76 -2.03 -4.63
CA LEU A 150 16.71 -3.08 -5.03
C LEU A 150 17.78 -3.39 -3.96
N GLN A 151 18.33 -2.37 -3.31
CA GLN A 151 19.35 -2.55 -2.28
C GLN A 151 18.77 -3.33 -1.07
N ALA A 152 17.58 -2.97 -0.64
CA ALA A 152 16.90 -3.67 0.44
C ALA A 152 16.56 -5.12 0.08
N TRP A 153 16.25 -5.42 -1.18
CA TRP A 153 16.01 -6.80 -1.61
C TRP A 153 17.25 -7.66 -1.44
N ILE A 154 18.43 -7.15 -1.80
CA ILE A 154 19.73 -7.83 -1.60
C ILE A 154 19.96 -8.08 -0.10
N GLU A 155 19.70 -7.07 0.73
CA GLU A 155 19.84 -7.16 2.19
C GLU A 155 18.88 -8.18 2.80
N PHE A 156 17.61 -8.20 2.39
CA PHE A 156 16.63 -9.20 2.84
C PHE A 156 17.03 -10.61 2.41
N ALA A 157 17.47 -10.82 1.18
CA ALA A 157 17.94 -12.12 0.70
C ALA A 157 19.13 -12.61 1.54
N ALA A 158 20.10 -11.74 1.81
CA ALA A 158 21.24 -12.05 2.66
C ALA A 158 20.82 -12.36 4.11
N ALA A 159 19.86 -11.60 4.66
CA ALA A 159 19.34 -11.81 6.02
C ALA A 159 18.56 -13.11 6.16
N CYS A 160 17.85 -13.54 5.11
CA CYS A 160 17.16 -14.83 5.06
C CYS A 160 18.17 -16.00 4.99
N GLY A 161 19.25 -15.83 4.23
CA GLY A 161 20.26 -16.87 3.99
C GLY A 161 19.73 -18.06 3.18
N ASN A 162 20.65 -18.79 2.56
CA ASN A 162 20.28 -19.85 1.60
C ASN A 162 19.53 -21.01 2.29
N GLU A 163 19.98 -21.44 3.46
CA GLU A 163 19.29 -22.48 4.23
C GLU A 163 17.88 -22.07 4.67
N GLY A 164 17.69 -20.80 5.03
CA GLY A 164 16.38 -20.27 5.40
C GLY A 164 15.41 -20.23 4.21
N LEU A 165 15.87 -19.75 3.06
CA LEU A 165 15.08 -19.69 1.83
C LEU A 165 14.72 -21.09 1.30
N ASP A 166 15.69 -21.99 1.20
CA ASP A 166 15.46 -23.37 0.74
C ASP A 166 14.70 -24.21 1.78
N GLY A 167 14.67 -23.77 3.04
CA GLY A 167 13.80 -24.33 4.07
C GLY A 167 12.32 -23.95 3.90
N ILE A 168 12.02 -22.82 3.23
CA ILE A 168 10.66 -22.47 2.83
C ILE A 168 10.21 -23.32 1.64
N GLU A 169 11.01 -23.36 0.58
CA GLU A 169 10.78 -24.16 -0.62
C GLU A 169 12.12 -24.51 -1.27
N PRO A 170 12.41 -25.80 -1.55
CA PRO A 170 13.63 -26.22 -2.24
C PRO A 170 13.81 -25.50 -3.58
N GLY A 171 14.98 -24.89 -3.79
CA GLY A 171 15.31 -24.13 -4.99
C GLY A 171 14.90 -22.65 -4.96
N LEU A 172 14.33 -22.17 -3.87
CA LEU A 172 13.93 -20.75 -3.74
C LEU A 172 15.15 -19.83 -3.76
N THR A 173 16.28 -20.25 -3.16
CA THR A 173 17.55 -19.51 -3.21
C THR A 173 17.99 -19.27 -4.65
N ALA A 174 18.04 -20.32 -5.48
CA ALA A 174 18.48 -20.23 -6.88
C ALA A 174 17.56 -19.31 -7.72
N LEU A 175 16.24 -19.36 -7.48
CA LEU A 175 15.30 -18.46 -8.11
C LEU A 175 15.61 -17.00 -7.75
N ILE A 176 15.77 -16.70 -6.45
CA ILE A 176 16.01 -15.34 -5.95
C ILE A 176 17.34 -14.82 -6.46
N GLU A 177 18.42 -15.57 -6.39
CA GLU A 177 19.75 -15.16 -6.87
C GLU A 177 19.74 -14.83 -8.37
N THR A 178 19.13 -15.71 -9.19
CA THR A 178 19.01 -15.50 -10.64
C THR A 178 18.24 -14.22 -10.96
N GLU A 179 17.11 -14.04 -10.32
CA GLU A 179 16.23 -12.89 -10.56
C GLU A 179 16.83 -11.59 -10.02
N LEU A 180 17.46 -11.58 -8.84
CA LEU A 180 18.14 -10.41 -8.29
C LEU A 180 19.30 -9.97 -9.19
N ALA A 181 20.11 -10.91 -9.69
CA ALA A 181 21.20 -10.59 -10.62
C ALA A 181 20.67 -9.93 -11.91
N SER A 182 19.59 -10.48 -12.47
CA SER A 182 18.92 -9.93 -13.65
C SER A 182 18.34 -8.52 -13.40
N LEU A 183 17.65 -8.32 -12.26
CA LEU A 183 17.06 -7.05 -11.88
C LEU A 183 18.14 -6.00 -11.61
N ALA A 184 19.22 -6.36 -10.91
CA ALA A 184 20.33 -5.46 -10.61
C ALA A 184 21.06 -4.98 -11.87
N ALA A 185 21.20 -5.84 -12.87
CA ALA A 185 21.87 -5.52 -14.13
C ALA A 185 21.03 -4.59 -15.03
N SER A 186 19.71 -4.55 -14.88
CA SER A 186 18.82 -3.95 -15.86
C SER A 186 17.75 -3.03 -15.25
N TRP A 187 17.79 -2.75 -13.93
CA TRP A 187 16.81 -1.90 -13.27
C TRP A 187 16.77 -0.51 -13.93
N PRO A 188 15.59 -0.01 -14.34
CA PRO A 188 15.51 1.23 -15.09
C PRO A 188 15.84 2.44 -14.20
N ALA A 189 16.70 3.34 -14.69
CA ALA A 189 17.11 4.55 -13.99
C ALA A 189 16.35 5.80 -14.48
N ASP A 190 16.02 5.85 -15.78
CA ASP A 190 15.58 7.07 -16.48
C ASP A 190 14.06 7.09 -16.74
N LEU A 191 13.26 6.57 -15.82
CA LEU A 191 11.79 6.63 -15.89
C LEU A 191 11.23 7.77 -15.04
N PRO A 192 10.04 8.30 -15.38
CA PRO A 192 9.36 9.29 -14.57
C PRO A 192 9.18 8.85 -13.13
N ARG A 193 9.41 9.76 -12.19
CA ARG A 193 9.30 9.53 -10.75
C ARG A 193 8.25 10.46 -10.15
N SER A 194 7.52 9.95 -9.18
CA SER A 194 6.56 10.70 -8.37
C SER A 194 6.53 10.13 -6.95
N VAL A 195 5.74 10.71 -6.07
CA VAL A 195 5.35 9.98 -4.87
C VAL A 195 4.39 8.87 -5.28
N ILE A 196 4.67 7.66 -4.85
CA ILE A 196 3.93 6.43 -5.12
C ILE A 196 3.38 5.87 -3.80
N HIS A 197 2.30 5.09 -3.88
CA HIS A 197 1.73 4.38 -2.73
C HIS A 197 2.63 3.21 -2.28
N ALA A 198 3.14 2.49 -3.25
CA ALA A 198 4.05 1.34 -3.11
C ALA A 198 3.46 0.12 -2.38
N ASP A 199 2.19 0.13 -1.95
CA ASP A 199 1.54 -0.99 -1.25
C ASP A 199 0.02 -1.07 -1.53
N LEU A 200 -0.41 -0.73 -2.76
CA LEU A 200 -1.84 -0.67 -3.10
C LEU A 200 -2.44 -2.05 -3.34
N PHE A 201 -2.57 -2.81 -2.26
CA PHE A 201 -3.28 -4.09 -2.23
C PHE A 201 -4.79 -3.91 -2.13
N PRO A 202 -5.59 -4.97 -2.42
CA PRO A 202 -7.04 -4.90 -2.26
C PRO A 202 -7.51 -4.53 -0.84
N ASP A 203 -6.77 -4.90 0.21
CA ASP A 203 -7.05 -4.55 1.60
C ASP A 203 -6.79 -3.07 1.92
N ASN A 204 -6.02 -2.36 1.08
CA ASN A 204 -5.75 -0.94 1.18
C ASN A 204 -6.67 -0.07 0.29
N VAL A 205 -7.70 -0.67 -0.30
CA VAL A 205 -8.70 0.03 -1.12
C VAL A 205 -10.10 -0.21 -0.60
N LEU A 206 -10.80 0.87 -0.26
CA LEU A 206 -12.19 0.84 0.14
C LEU A 206 -13.09 1.06 -1.08
N MET A 207 -14.08 0.17 -1.24
CA MET A 207 -15.00 0.18 -2.37
C MET A 207 -16.45 0.36 -1.90
N LEU A 208 -17.22 1.09 -2.68
CA LEU A 208 -18.69 1.13 -2.64
C LEU A 208 -19.20 0.63 -4.00
N GLY A 209 -19.52 -0.66 -4.06
CA GLY A 209 -19.77 -1.34 -5.33
C GLY A 209 -18.52 -1.40 -6.21
N ALA A 210 -18.57 -0.79 -7.40
CA ALA A 210 -17.43 -0.69 -8.29
C ALA A 210 -16.64 0.63 -8.16
N ARG A 211 -17.07 1.55 -7.29
CA ARG A 211 -16.41 2.85 -7.11
C ARG A 211 -15.42 2.80 -5.95
N VAL A 212 -14.22 3.31 -6.17
CA VAL A 212 -13.24 3.56 -5.10
C VAL A 212 -13.77 4.70 -4.21
N SER A 213 -13.93 4.42 -2.93
CA SER A 213 -14.30 5.40 -1.91
C SER A 213 -13.13 5.80 -1.03
N GLY A 214 -12.05 5.02 -0.99
CA GLY A 214 -10.87 5.34 -0.23
C GLY A 214 -9.65 4.53 -0.64
N LEU A 215 -8.50 5.19 -0.74
CA LEU A 215 -7.18 4.59 -0.74
C LEU A 215 -6.56 4.90 0.62
N ILE A 216 -6.11 3.87 1.34
CA ILE A 216 -5.65 3.96 2.72
C ILE A 216 -4.26 3.31 2.87
N ASP A 217 -3.63 3.49 4.02
CA ASP A 217 -2.34 2.88 4.37
C ASP A 217 -1.16 3.36 3.51
N PHE A 218 -0.92 4.67 3.51
CA PHE A 218 0.19 5.32 2.79
C PHE A 218 1.55 5.23 3.49
N TYR A 219 1.73 4.38 4.50
CA TYR A 219 2.98 4.32 5.28
C TYR A 219 4.18 3.73 4.52
N PHE A 220 3.95 3.13 3.36
CA PHE A 220 5.01 2.75 2.42
C PHE A 220 5.22 3.79 1.31
N ALA A 221 4.43 4.85 1.27
CA ALA A 221 4.55 5.87 0.25
C ALA A 221 5.97 6.46 0.22
N CYS A 222 6.50 6.62 -0.98
CA CYS A 222 7.87 7.06 -1.20
C CYS A 222 8.03 7.70 -2.59
N THR A 223 9.14 8.37 -2.84
CA THR A 223 9.48 8.92 -4.15
C THR A 223 10.22 7.87 -4.96
N ASP A 224 9.55 7.26 -5.94
CA ASP A 224 10.15 6.25 -6.81
C ASP A 224 9.60 6.31 -8.25
N ILE A 225 10.00 5.37 -9.11
CA ILE A 225 9.50 5.22 -10.47
C ILE A 225 7.98 5.09 -10.44
N THR A 226 7.28 6.01 -11.09
CA THR A 226 5.81 6.05 -11.09
C THR A 226 5.20 4.76 -11.62
N ALA A 227 5.75 4.20 -12.71
CA ALA A 227 5.30 2.94 -13.28
C ALA A 227 5.56 1.72 -12.38
N TYR A 228 6.45 1.83 -11.38
CA TYR A 228 6.66 0.77 -10.39
C TYR A 228 5.43 0.57 -9.50
N ASP A 229 4.72 1.64 -9.16
CA ASP A 229 3.47 1.53 -8.39
C ASP A 229 2.35 0.84 -9.18
N VAL A 230 2.30 1.08 -10.49
CA VAL A 230 1.40 0.33 -11.39
C VAL A 230 1.75 -1.16 -11.34
N ALA A 231 3.03 -1.51 -11.36
CA ALA A 231 3.48 -2.89 -11.30
C ALA A 231 3.21 -3.55 -9.93
N VAL A 232 3.37 -2.81 -8.82
CA VAL A 232 3.00 -3.25 -7.46
C VAL A 232 1.51 -3.54 -7.39
N THR A 233 0.68 -2.60 -7.83
CA THR A 233 -0.78 -2.74 -7.84
C THR A 233 -1.22 -3.91 -8.73
N HIS A 234 -0.63 -4.04 -9.93
CA HIS A 234 -0.89 -5.16 -10.82
C HIS A 234 -0.56 -6.51 -10.19
N ALA A 235 0.59 -6.63 -9.52
CA ALA A 235 0.98 -7.86 -8.84
C ALA A 235 0.05 -8.21 -7.66
N ALA A 236 -0.55 -7.21 -7.03
CA ALA A 236 -1.47 -7.39 -5.91
C ALA A 236 -2.90 -7.74 -6.36
N TRP A 237 -3.37 -7.17 -7.50
CA TRP A 237 -4.78 -7.24 -7.94
C TRP A 237 -5.06 -8.32 -8.97
N CYS A 238 -4.07 -8.68 -9.82
CA CYS A 238 -4.31 -9.51 -11.00
C CYS A 238 -4.06 -11.00 -10.78
N PHE A 239 -3.87 -11.43 -9.55
CA PHE A 239 -3.69 -12.82 -9.17
C PHE A 239 -4.62 -13.20 -8.02
N ASP A 240 -4.91 -14.49 -7.90
CA ASP A 240 -5.50 -15.03 -6.69
C ASP A 240 -4.55 -14.89 -5.47
N ALA A 241 -5.07 -15.13 -4.27
CA ALA A 241 -4.32 -14.97 -3.04
C ALA A 241 -3.01 -15.77 -3.03
N ASP A 242 -3.05 -17.00 -3.61
CA ASP A 242 -1.91 -17.92 -3.66
C ASP A 242 -0.93 -17.64 -4.80
N GLY A 243 -1.26 -16.70 -5.72
CA GLY A 243 -0.43 -16.38 -6.89
C GLY A 243 -0.42 -17.45 -7.97
N ARG A 244 -1.40 -18.37 -7.99
CA ARG A 244 -1.48 -19.49 -8.95
C ARG A 244 -2.23 -19.12 -10.20
N HIS A 245 -3.24 -18.28 -10.10
CA HIS A 245 -4.12 -17.92 -11.20
C HIS A 245 -4.00 -16.43 -11.51
N PHE A 246 -3.62 -16.12 -12.75
CA PHE A 246 -3.58 -14.77 -13.28
C PHE A 246 -4.89 -14.45 -13.99
N ASP A 247 -5.52 -13.35 -13.59
CA ASP A 247 -6.75 -12.85 -14.21
C ASP A 247 -6.44 -11.80 -15.29
N ARG A 248 -6.55 -12.21 -16.56
CA ARG A 248 -6.30 -11.34 -17.71
C ARG A 248 -7.33 -10.19 -17.82
N ALA A 249 -8.57 -10.42 -17.41
CA ALA A 249 -9.62 -9.41 -17.51
C ALA A 249 -9.40 -8.30 -16.46
N VAL A 250 -9.05 -8.68 -15.23
CA VAL A 250 -8.67 -7.75 -14.16
C VAL A 250 -7.42 -6.95 -14.57
N SER A 251 -6.40 -7.61 -15.13
CA SER A 251 -5.17 -6.96 -15.60
C SER A 251 -5.45 -5.92 -16.70
N ALA A 252 -6.19 -6.32 -17.73
CA ALA A 252 -6.52 -5.40 -18.83
C ALA A 252 -7.36 -4.20 -18.35
N ALA A 253 -8.30 -4.43 -17.44
CA ALA A 253 -9.15 -3.38 -16.89
C ALA A 253 -8.35 -2.39 -16.02
N LEU A 254 -7.46 -2.88 -15.14
CA LEU A 254 -6.59 -2.05 -14.30
C LEU A 254 -5.70 -1.14 -15.14
N LEU A 255 -5.01 -1.70 -16.13
CA LEU A 255 -4.14 -0.94 -17.03
C LEU A 255 -4.93 0.07 -17.87
N SER A 256 -6.09 -0.33 -18.43
CA SER A 256 -6.97 0.55 -19.17
C SER A 256 -7.50 1.70 -18.32
N GLY A 257 -7.87 1.43 -17.05
CA GLY A 257 -8.29 2.45 -16.11
C GLY A 257 -7.18 3.45 -15.83
N TYR A 258 -5.99 2.97 -15.52
CA TYR A 258 -4.83 3.83 -15.29
C TYR A 258 -4.52 4.72 -16.50
N GLU A 259 -4.44 4.14 -17.68
CA GLU A 259 -4.09 4.85 -18.90
C GLU A 259 -5.18 5.80 -19.42
N SER A 260 -6.42 5.60 -19.00
CA SER A 260 -7.51 6.56 -19.32
C SER A 260 -7.30 7.92 -18.64
N VAL A 261 -6.50 7.98 -17.58
CA VAL A 261 -6.19 9.19 -16.81
C VAL A 261 -4.75 9.64 -17.03
N ARG A 262 -3.78 8.72 -16.91
CA ARG A 262 -2.34 8.97 -17.13
C ARG A 262 -1.78 7.95 -18.13
N PRO A 263 -1.64 8.32 -19.41
CA PRO A 263 -1.03 7.43 -20.40
C PRO A 263 0.40 7.06 -20.01
N LEU A 264 0.73 5.77 -20.11
CA LEU A 264 2.10 5.29 -19.98
C LEU A 264 2.87 5.58 -21.27
N SER A 265 4.07 6.13 -21.16
CA SER A 265 5.01 6.24 -22.27
C SER A 265 5.45 4.84 -22.76
N GLU A 266 6.01 4.76 -23.96
CA GLU A 266 6.55 3.50 -24.48
C GLU A 266 7.68 2.95 -23.58
N ALA A 267 8.52 3.84 -23.04
CA ALA A 267 9.57 3.46 -22.11
C ALA A 267 9.02 2.88 -20.79
N GLU A 268 8.00 3.53 -20.18
CA GLU A 268 7.36 3.02 -18.99
C GLU A 268 6.72 1.66 -19.24
N ARG A 269 5.97 1.54 -20.33
CA ARG A 269 5.29 0.30 -20.70
C ARG A 269 6.28 -0.83 -21.01
N GLY A 270 7.34 -0.55 -21.74
CA GLY A 270 8.40 -1.52 -22.03
C GLY A 270 9.13 -2.03 -20.78
N CYS A 271 9.16 -1.23 -19.70
CA CYS A 271 9.76 -1.60 -18.44
C CYS A 271 8.79 -2.32 -17.48
N LEU A 272 7.46 -2.30 -17.72
CA LEU A 272 6.48 -2.92 -16.80
C LEU A 272 6.78 -4.40 -16.50
N PRO A 273 7.20 -5.27 -17.44
CA PRO A 273 7.55 -6.66 -17.10
C PRO A 273 8.66 -6.74 -16.05
N MET A 274 9.69 -5.91 -16.17
CA MET A 274 10.79 -5.86 -15.20
C MET A 274 10.35 -5.26 -13.87
N LEU A 275 9.58 -4.18 -13.88
CA LEU A 275 9.05 -3.56 -12.67
C LEU A 275 8.11 -4.52 -11.91
N ALA A 276 7.33 -5.35 -12.61
CA ALA A 276 6.47 -6.37 -12.02
C ALA A 276 7.27 -7.51 -11.36
N ARG A 277 8.39 -7.91 -11.99
CA ARG A 277 9.33 -8.85 -11.36
C ARG A 277 9.93 -8.26 -10.10
N GLY A 278 10.32 -6.98 -10.12
CA GLY A 278 10.81 -6.26 -8.94
C GLY A 278 9.76 -6.15 -7.84
N ALA A 279 8.51 -5.84 -8.18
CA ALA A 279 7.41 -5.84 -7.22
C ALA A 279 7.21 -7.23 -6.58
N ALA A 280 7.20 -8.29 -7.39
CA ALA A 280 7.09 -9.65 -6.89
C ALA A 280 8.28 -10.04 -6.01
N MET A 281 9.50 -9.67 -6.38
CA MET A 281 10.72 -9.89 -5.59
C MET A 281 10.65 -9.20 -4.23
N ARG A 282 10.24 -7.93 -4.18
CA ARG A 282 10.06 -7.19 -2.92
C ARG A 282 9.18 -7.95 -1.95
N PHE A 283 7.96 -8.33 -2.38
CA PHE A 283 7.01 -9.00 -1.50
C PHE A 283 7.39 -10.45 -1.19
N LEU A 284 8.07 -11.14 -2.10
CA LEU A 284 8.65 -12.44 -1.81
C LEU A 284 9.63 -12.35 -0.64
N LEU A 285 10.58 -11.44 -0.71
CA LEU A 285 11.66 -11.32 0.27
C LEU A 285 11.19 -10.78 1.62
N THR A 286 10.34 -9.74 1.64
CA THR A 286 9.78 -9.23 2.89
C THR A 286 8.93 -10.28 3.60
N ARG A 287 8.12 -11.04 2.86
CA ARG A 287 7.34 -12.16 3.42
C ARG A 287 8.20 -13.32 3.88
N ALA A 288 9.28 -13.66 3.15
CA ALA A 288 10.21 -14.71 3.55
C ALA A 288 10.92 -14.33 4.86
N TYR A 289 11.35 -13.08 4.97
CA TYR A 289 11.94 -12.56 6.18
C TYR A 289 10.96 -12.61 7.37
N ASP A 290 9.73 -12.13 7.19
CA ASP A 290 8.69 -12.19 8.22
C ASP A 290 8.32 -13.64 8.56
N TRP A 291 8.25 -14.53 7.58
CA TRP A 291 7.95 -15.96 7.77
C TRP A 291 8.93 -16.62 8.75
N MET A 292 10.21 -16.30 8.63
CA MET A 292 11.26 -16.87 9.48
C MET A 292 11.38 -16.18 10.84
N ASN A 293 11.08 -14.87 10.92
CA ASN A 293 11.31 -14.07 12.10
C ASN A 293 10.05 -13.84 12.96
N THR A 294 8.86 -14.23 12.48
CA THR A 294 7.63 -14.15 13.28
C THR A 294 7.49 -15.37 14.17
N PRO A 295 7.44 -15.22 15.49
CA PRO A 295 7.22 -16.34 16.41
C PRO A 295 5.94 -17.12 16.08
N SER A 296 5.96 -18.44 16.31
CA SER A 296 4.82 -19.31 16.00
C SER A 296 3.57 -19.03 16.85
N ASP A 297 3.74 -18.40 18.01
CA ASP A 297 2.71 -17.96 18.93
C ASP A 297 2.26 -16.51 18.72
N ALA A 298 2.82 -15.81 17.73
CA ALA A 298 2.40 -14.47 17.39
C ALA A 298 0.94 -14.47 16.89
N LEU A 299 0.17 -13.49 17.34
CA LEU A 299 -1.24 -13.31 16.92
C LEU A 299 -1.40 -12.85 15.46
N VAL A 300 -0.27 -12.60 14.77
CA VAL A 300 -0.25 -12.15 13.37
C VAL A 300 -0.16 -13.36 12.46
N SER A 301 -1.08 -13.47 11.51
CA SER A 301 -1.02 -14.48 10.46
C SER A 301 0.14 -14.20 9.51
N ARG A 302 1.08 -15.14 9.39
CA ARG A 302 2.19 -15.05 8.42
C ARG A 302 1.65 -15.18 7.01
N LYS A 303 2.00 -14.22 6.13
CA LYS A 303 1.63 -14.28 4.71
C LYS A 303 2.60 -15.21 3.97
N ASP A 304 2.08 -16.14 3.16
CA ASP A 304 2.89 -17.11 2.39
C ASP A 304 3.80 -16.37 1.38
N PRO A 305 5.14 -16.52 1.48
CA PRO A 305 6.07 -15.94 0.50
C PRO A 305 5.95 -16.58 -0.87
N MET A 306 5.54 -17.86 -0.94
CA MET A 306 5.41 -18.60 -2.21
C MET A 306 4.33 -18.02 -3.11
N ALA A 307 3.36 -17.30 -2.57
CA ALA A 307 2.39 -16.56 -3.37
C ALA A 307 3.07 -15.52 -4.29
N PHE A 308 4.17 -14.90 -3.84
CA PHE A 308 4.93 -13.96 -4.66
C PHE A 308 6.07 -14.61 -5.45
N ALA A 309 6.60 -15.73 -5.01
CA ALA A 309 7.50 -16.55 -5.84
C ALA A 309 6.81 -17.01 -7.13
N ARG A 310 5.55 -17.44 -7.05
CA ARG A 310 4.75 -17.84 -8.23
C ARG A 310 4.46 -16.66 -9.17
N ARG A 311 4.14 -15.48 -8.62
CA ARG A 311 3.99 -14.24 -9.42
C ARG A 311 5.29 -13.85 -10.12
N LEU A 312 6.42 -13.96 -9.41
CA LEU A 312 7.74 -13.70 -9.97
C LEU A 312 8.03 -14.65 -11.15
N GLN A 313 7.81 -15.95 -10.97
CA GLN A 313 7.96 -16.94 -12.03
C GLN A 313 7.04 -16.64 -13.23
N TYR A 314 5.79 -16.26 -12.98
CA TYR A 314 4.84 -15.87 -14.02
C TYR A 314 5.34 -14.66 -14.84
N TYR A 315 5.85 -13.61 -14.17
CA TYR A 315 6.38 -12.41 -14.84
C TYR A 315 7.72 -12.68 -15.55
N SER A 316 8.50 -13.65 -15.09
CA SER A 316 9.78 -14.02 -15.69
C SER A 316 9.62 -14.93 -16.92
N ASP A 317 8.46 -15.57 -17.09
CA ASP A 317 8.18 -16.43 -18.24
C ASP A 317 7.98 -15.59 -19.52
N PRO A 318 8.83 -15.75 -20.55
CA PRO A 318 8.70 -15.03 -21.81
C PRO A 318 7.33 -15.22 -22.49
N ALA A 319 6.66 -16.36 -22.27
CA ALA A 319 5.32 -16.62 -22.80
C ALA A 319 4.27 -15.61 -22.29
N ASN A 320 4.51 -14.99 -21.15
CA ASN A 320 3.64 -13.99 -20.53
C ASN A 320 4.06 -12.54 -20.83
N GLY A 321 5.11 -12.31 -21.61
CA GLY A 321 5.64 -10.96 -21.90
C GLY A 321 4.64 -9.99 -22.53
N GLY A 322 3.59 -10.49 -23.16
CA GLY A 322 2.55 -9.70 -23.81
C GLY A 322 1.46 -9.12 -22.89
N ILE A 323 1.44 -9.44 -21.60
CA ILE A 323 0.36 -8.99 -20.69
C ILE A 323 0.28 -7.49 -20.49
N PHE A 324 1.38 -6.77 -20.70
CA PHE A 324 1.46 -5.30 -20.65
C PHE A 324 1.39 -4.64 -22.02
N ALA A 325 1.27 -5.40 -23.13
CA ALA A 325 1.09 -4.82 -24.44
C ALA A 325 -0.27 -4.09 -24.54
N ARG A 326 -0.33 -3.04 -25.36
CA ARG A 326 -1.62 -2.43 -25.68
C ARG A 326 -2.49 -3.47 -26.38
N SER A 327 -3.73 -3.63 -25.92
CA SER A 327 -4.73 -4.30 -26.72
C SER A 327 -4.94 -3.46 -27.98
N ASP A 328 -4.60 -3.99 -29.15
CA ASP A 328 -4.90 -3.35 -30.43
C ASP A 328 -6.42 -3.13 -30.51
N SER A 329 -6.84 -1.89 -30.23
CA SER A 329 -8.23 -1.43 -30.43
C SER A 329 -8.54 -1.15 -31.92
N SER A 330 -7.92 -1.90 -32.83
CA SER A 330 -8.06 -1.78 -34.27
C SER A 330 -8.53 -3.08 -34.93
N GLN A 331 -9.62 -3.67 -34.39
CA GLN A 331 -10.48 -4.59 -35.13
C GLN A 331 -11.91 -4.48 -34.60
N ALA A 332 -12.60 -3.44 -35.01
CA ALA A 332 -14.06 -3.38 -35.06
C ALA A 332 -14.47 -2.45 -36.20
#